data_bda5a0cff230375f57ec439be9d60d82
#
_entry.id   bda5a0cff230375f57ec439be9d60d82
#
_cell.length_a   1.000
_cell.length_b   1.000
_cell.length_c   1.000
_cell.angle_alpha   90.00
_cell.angle_beta   90.00
_cell.angle_gamma   90.00
#
_symmetry.space_group_name_H-M   'P 1'
#
loop_
_entity.id
_entity.type
_entity.pdbx_description
1 polymer ?
#
loop_
_entity_poly.entity_id
_entity_poly.type
_entity_poly.pdbx_seq_one_letter_code
_entity_poly.pdbx_strand_id
1 'polypeptide(L)'
;MRYMSRSVKERRRRGQLLCVVIFLLFAGTASGVAQAAKYPPTIVFMTDFGVVDDSVAICRGVMYSIMPEVRIVDLTHQVKPFSILDGARFLYGATPYYPAGTVFVVVVDPGVGSPRKAIVAKSKKGEFFVLPDNGLLTLVEQRDGIEGVHEITNPDWMIGTKLSSTFHGRDIFSPAGAHVARGEDWTKAGPEMPVESLVRLDLKMPRINEGGITAEVIATDGPFGNLVTNLDGEDFLKLGYQRGQEVSVILDEEEMRIKFVHTFSDVPVGEPLLYIDSRGRFALAVNQGSFAEKYEIEPPVKLFIPRAGK
;
A
#
# COMPACT_ATOMS: atom_id res chain seq x y z
N MET A 1 -86.37 -27.20 12.21
CA MET A 1 -85.03 -27.59 11.73
C MET A 1 -84.55 -26.68 10.62
N ARG A 2 -84.48 -25.35 10.88
CA ARG A 2 -84.04 -24.33 9.85
C ARG A 2 -83.44 -23.06 10.46
N TYR A 3 -82.68 -23.15 11.56
CA TYR A 3 -82.14 -21.95 12.23
C TYR A 3 -80.64 -22.01 12.57
N MET A 4 -79.90 -23.04 12.10
CA MET A 4 -78.45 -23.18 12.41
C MET A 4 -77.48 -23.04 11.24
N SER A 5 -77.93 -22.59 10.07
CA SER A 5 -77.04 -22.55 8.85
C SER A 5 -76.49 -21.18 8.51
N ARG A 6 -76.98 -20.06 9.11
CA ARG A 6 -76.49 -18.72 8.77
C ARG A 6 -75.32 -18.21 9.63
N SER A 7 -75.15 -18.68 10.83
CA SER A 7 -74.10 -18.14 11.74
C SER A 7 -72.69 -18.69 11.44
N VAL A 8 -72.60 -19.90 10.83
CA VAL A 8 -71.29 -20.52 10.56
C VAL A 8 -70.64 -19.98 9.31
N LYS A 9 -71.46 -19.53 8.31
CA LYS A 9 -70.89 -18.93 7.08
C LYS A 9 -70.36 -17.50 7.27
N GLU A 10 -70.99 -16.73 8.16
CA GLU A 10 -70.50 -15.37 8.47
C GLU A 10 -69.24 -15.37 9.33
N ARG A 11 -69.12 -16.31 10.28
CA ARG A 11 -67.87 -16.44 11.04
C ARG A 11 -66.68 -16.87 10.20
N ARG A 12 -66.88 -17.73 9.16
CA ARG A 12 -65.80 -18.13 8.24
C ARG A 12 -65.34 -16.99 7.33
N ARG A 13 -66.26 -16.11 6.87
CA ARG A 13 -65.93 -14.96 6.05
C ARG A 13 -65.20 -13.87 6.84
N ARG A 14 -65.53 -13.64 8.13
CA ARG A 14 -64.81 -12.69 8.99
C ARG A 14 -63.42 -13.19 9.40
N GLY A 15 -63.25 -14.48 9.61
CA GLY A 15 -61.93 -15.08 9.88
C GLY A 15 -60.97 -15.05 8.67
N GLN A 16 -61.49 -15.27 7.45
CA GLN A 16 -60.68 -15.19 6.21
C GLN A 16 -60.29 -13.75 5.87
N LEU A 17 -61.15 -12.72 6.15
CA LEU A 17 -60.81 -11.34 5.97
C LEU A 17 -59.75 -10.86 6.95
N LEU A 18 -59.77 -11.31 8.18
CA LEU A 18 -58.81 -10.95 9.22
C LEU A 18 -57.40 -11.57 8.96
N CYS A 19 -57.34 -12.81 8.43
CA CYS A 19 -56.08 -13.44 8.05
C CYS A 19 -55.44 -12.76 6.84
N VAL A 20 -56.22 -12.27 5.85
CA VAL A 20 -55.67 -11.56 4.68
C VAL A 20 -55.17 -10.16 5.05
N VAL A 21 -55.83 -9.43 5.96
CA VAL A 21 -55.37 -8.10 6.42
C VAL A 21 -54.10 -8.23 7.29
N ILE A 22 -53.94 -9.27 8.11
CA ILE A 22 -52.75 -9.51 8.90
C ILE A 22 -51.56 -9.94 7.99
N PHE A 23 -51.80 -10.66 6.92
CA PHE A 23 -50.76 -11.03 5.97
C PHE A 23 -50.28 -9.83 5.10
N LEU A 24 -51.14 -8.87 4.81
CA LEU A 24 -50.79 -7.65 4.08
C LEU A 24 -50.09 -6.61 4.98
N LEU A 25 -50.24 -6.67 6.29
CA LEU A 25 -49.52 -5.80 7.22
C LEU A 25 -48.11 -6.30 7.55
N PHE A 26 -47.78 -7.60 7.32
CA PHE A 26 -46.45 -8.15 7.50
C PHE A 26 -45.59 -8.16 6.21
N ALA A 27 -46.19 -7.93 5.05
CA ALA A 27 -45.44 -7.86 3.77
C ALA A 27 -44.84 -6.47 3.49
N GLY A 28 -45.07 -5.48 4.38
CA GLY A 28 -44.64 -4.09 4.18
C GLY A 28 -43.36 -3.65 4.84
N THR A 29 -42.59 -4.52 5.52
CA THR A 29 -41.40 -4.10 6.27
C THR A 29 -40.12 -4.90 6.01
N ALA A 30 -39.97 -5.45 4.82
CA ALA A 30 -38.72 -6.13 4.45
C ALA A 30 -38.10 -5.57 3.17
N SER A 31 -38.08 -4.25 3.03
CA SER A 31 -37.18 -3.57 2.10
C SER A 31 -36.19 -2.72 2.90
N GLY A 32 -35.57 -3.33 3.90
CA GLY A 32 -34.28 -2.87 4.37
C GLY A 32 -33.29 -3.17 3.26
N VAL A 33 -33.10 -2.24 2.33
CA VAL A 33 -31.88 -2.22 1.50
C VAL A 33 -30.75 -2.28 2.53
N ALA A 34 -30.06 -3.41 2.59
CA ALA A 34 -28.85 -3.53 3.39
C ALA A 34 -27.92 -2.44 2.83
N GLN A 35 -27.87 -1.32 3.55
CA GLN A 35 -26.96 -0.22 3.23
C GLN A 35 -25.57 -0.87 3.30
N ALA A 36 -24.92 -1.02 2.13
CA ALA A 36 -23.58 -1.56 2.07
C ALA A 36 -22.75 -0.87 3.15
N ALA A 37 -22.18 -1.65 4.05
CA ALA A 37 -21.44 -1.10 5.18
C ALA A 37 -20.39 -0.14 4.62
N LYS A 38 -20.56 1.15 4.93
CA LYS A 38 -19.62 2.17 4.44
C LYS A 38 -18.25 1.81 4.98
N TYR A 39 -17.26 1.73 4.12
CA TYR A 39 -15.88 1.52 4.53
C TYR A 39 -15.51 2.55 5.60
N PRO A 40 -15.12 2.12 6.81
CA PRO A 40 -14.86 3.05 7.90
C PRO A 40 -13.66 3.94 7.55
N PRO A 41 -13.67 5.21 7.95
CA PRO A 41 -12.53 6.10 7.77
C PRO A 41 -11.25 5.44 8.28
N THR A 42 -10.29 5.27 7.38
CA THR A 42 -9.08 4.51 7.67
C THR A 42 -7.84 5.30 7.26
N ILE A 43 -6.92 5.42 8.21
CA ILE A 43 -5.55 5.90 7.97
C ILE A 43 -4.62 4.69 7.93
N VAL A 44 -3.86 4.54 6.86
CA VAL A 44 -2.73 3.61 6.78
C VAL A 44 -1.47 4.39 7.08
N PHE A 45 -0.82 4.07 8.20
CA PHE A 45 0.31 4.84 8.70
C PHE A 45 1.63 4.10 8.47
N MET A 46 2.59 4.80 7.86
CA MET A 46 3.92 4.26 7.56
C MET A 46 5.00 5.29 7.87
N THR A 47 6.08 4.86 8.52
CA THR A 47 7.24 5.71 8.85
C THR A 47 8.54 4.91 8.85
N ASP A 48 9.66 5.61 8.96
CA ASP A 48 10.98 5.07 9.30
C ASP A 48 11.39 5.35 10.76
N PHE A 49 10.42 5.69 11.62
CA PHE A 49 10.69 6.07 13.04
C PHE A 49 11.12 4.89 13.91
N GLY A 50 10.91 3.66 13.46
CA GLY A 50 11.07 2.48 14.29
C GLY A 50 9.93 2.32 15.31
N VAL A 51 10.18 1.46 16.31
CA VAL A 51 9.21 1.13 17.39
C VAL A 51 9.85 1.23 18.78
N VAL A 52 11.01 1.87 18.88
CA VAL A 52 11.78 1.93 20.12
C VAL A 52 11.34 3.09 21.02
N ASP A 53 10.89 4.20 20.43
CA ASP A 53 10.46 5.39 21.16
C ASP A 53 8.95 5.68 20.99
N ASP A 54 8.51 6.82 21.49
CA ASP A 54 7.12 7.26 21.52
C ASP A 54 6.64 7.98 20.25
N SER A 55 7.50 8.18 19.26
CA SER A 55 7.20 9.00 18.06
C SER A 55 5.95 8.54 17.32
N VAL A 56 5.80 7.24 17.08
CA VAL A 56 4.61 6.66 16.43
C VAL A 56 3.36 6.86 17.29
N ALA A 57 3.48 6.63 18.61
CA ALA A 57 2.35 6.77 19.53
C ALA A 57 1.87 8.22 19.62
N ILE A 58 2.77 9.19 19.63
CA ILE A 58 2.45 10.62 19.62
C ILE A 58 1.70 10.99 18.34
N CYS A 59 2.18 10.57 17.16
CA CYS A 59 1.50 10.80 15.88
C CYS A 59 0.07 10.24 15.88
N ARG A 60 -0.13 9.02 16.39
CA ARG A 60 -1.46 8.44 16.53
C ARG A 60 -2.34 9.22 17.50
N GLY A 61 -1.78 9.67 18.63
CA GLY A 61 -2.49 10.52 19.60
C GLY A 61 -3.03 11.79 18.96
N VAL A 62 -2.25 12.41 18.08
CA VAL A 62 -2.69 13.57 17.28
C VAL A 62 -3.85 13.19 16.36
N MET A 63 -3.74 12.10 15.62
CA MET A 63 -4.82 11.65 14.73
C MET A 63 -6.11 11.39 15.52
N TYR A 64 -6.03 10.71 16.66
CA TYR A 64 -7.18 10.45 17.53
C TYR A 64 -7.76 11.71 18.16
N SER A 65 -6.96 12.74 18.47
CA SER A 65 -7.47 14.00 19.02
C SER A 65 -8.34 14.78 18.03
N ILE A 66 -8.10 14.59 16.73
CA ILE A 66 -8.87 15.23 15.65
C ILE A 66 -10.06 14.35 15.22
N MET A 67 -9.82 13.04 15.11
CA MET A 67 -10.84 12.06 14.72
C MET A 67 -10.80 10.82 15.63
N PRO A 68 -11.49 10.83 16.78
CA PRO A 68 -11.42 9.74 17.78
C PRO A 68 -11.82 8.36 17.26
N GLU A 69 -12.65 8.30 16.21
CA GLU A 69 -13.20 7.05 15.64
C GLU A 69 -12.42 6.57 14.42
N VAL A 70 -11.33 7.23 14.06
CA VAL A 70 -10.53 6.82 12.91
C VAL A 70 -9.90 5.44 13.16
N ARG A 71 -9.98 4.57 12.17
CA ARG A 71 -9.19 3.33 12.17
C ARG A 71 -7.77 3.66 11.71
N ILE A 72 -6.78 3.39 12.55
CA ILE A 72 -5.36 3.48 12.17
C ILE A 72 -4.82 2.08 11.98
N VAL A 73 -4.26 1.82 10.79
CA VAL A 73 -3.60 0.57 10.43
C VAL A 73 -2.13 0.89 10.18
N ASP A 74 -1.22 0.24 10.89
CA ASP A 74 0.19 0.39 10.60
C ASP A 74 0.56 -0.45 9.38
N LEU A 75 1.12 0.19 8.36
CA LEU A 75 1.75 -0.53 7.28
C LEU A 75 3.10 -1.09 7.75
N THR A 76 3.96 -0.20 8.19
CA THR A 76 5.21 -0.49 8.92
C THR A 76 5.77 0.82 9.48
N HIS A 77 6.54 0.70 10.57
CA HIS A 77 7.37 1.80 11.10
C HIS A 77 8.87 1.48 11.03
N GLN A 78 9.21 0.42 10.30
CA GLN A 78 10.57 -0.07 10.11
C GLN A 78 11.00 0.04 8.63
N VAL A 79 10.58 1.08 7.93
CA VAL A 79 11.22 1.44 6.67
C VAL A 79 12.70 1.68 6.97
N LYS A 80 13.60 1.22 6.10
CA LYS A 80 15.04 1.49 6.28
C LYS A 80 15.22 3.01 6.49
N PRO A 81 15.87 3.45 7.57
CA PRO A 81 15.99 4.87 7.87
C PRO A 81 16.48 5.68 6.66
N PHE A 82 15.79 6.78 6.38
CA PHE A 82 16.06 7.70 5.27
C PHE A 82 15.85 7.14 3.86
N SER A 83 15.44 5.88 3.70
CA SER A 83 15.24 5.24 2.39
C SER A 83 13.89 5.61 1.79
N ILE A 84 13.85 6.70 1.00
CA ILE A 84 12.65 7.10 0.26
C ILE A 84 12.22 6.00 -0.72
N LEU A 85 13.17 5.30 -1.35
CA LEU A 85 12.89 4.21 -2.29
C LEU A 85 12.16 3.04 -1.60
N ASP A 86 12.58 2.63 -0.39
CA ASP A 86 11.88 1.57 0.34
C ASP A 86 10.48 2.01 0.75
N GLY A 87 10.33 3.25 1.23
CA GLY A 87 9.02 3.83 1.51
C GLY A 87 8.10 3.82 0.28
N ALA A 88 8.59 4.25 -0.88
CA ALA A 88 7.85 4.23 -2.13
C ALA A 88 7.46 2.81 -2.56
N ARG A 89 8.35 1.82 -2.39
CA ARG A 89 8.09 0.40 -2.70
C ARG A 89 7.02 -0.20 -1.79
N PHE A 90 7.07 0.07 -0.48
CA PHE A 90 6.06 -0.43 0.44
C PHE A 90 4.70 0.21 0.17
N LEU A 91 4.68 1.51 -0.08
CA LEU A 91 3.47 2.23 -0.45
C LEU A 91 2.86 1.66 -1.74
N TYR A 92 3.66 1.52 -2.80
CA TYR A 92 3.25 0.91 -4.07
C TYR A 92 2.69 -0.51 -3.88
N GLY A 93 3.34 -1.33 -3.04
CA GLY A 93 2.93 -2.71 -2.80
C GLY A 93 1.63 -2.82 -2.00
N ALA A 94 1.33 -1.86 -1.13
CA ALA A 94 0.16 -1.92 -0.25
C ALA A 94 -1.11 -1.32 -0.88
N THR A 95 -1.00 -0.21 -1.61
CA THR A 95 -2.16 0.55 -2.12
C THR A 95 -3.17 -0.28 -2.92
N PRO A 96 -2.81 -1.31 -3.75
CA PRO A 96 -3.79 -2.11 -4.47
C PRO A 96 -4.78 -2.88 -3.58
N TYR A 97 -4.46 -3.07 -2.31
CA TYR A 97 -5.28 -3.85 -1.37
C TYR A 97 -6.18 -2.99 -0.50
N TYR A 98 -6.16 -1.66 -0.68
CA TYR A 98 -7.00 -0.73 0.07
C TYR A 98 -8.05 -0.10 -0.85
N PRO A 99 -9.28 0.10 -0.36
CA PRO A 99 -10.34 0.72 -1.15
C PRO A 99 -10.14 2.23 -1.29
N ALA A 100 -10.81 2.81 -2.28
CA ALA A 100 -10.93 4.26 -2.44
C ALA A 100 -11.41 4.93 -1.13
N GLY A 101 -10.91 6.13 -0.86
CA GLY A 101 -11.16 6.87 0.39
C GLY A 101 -10.19 6.53 1.52
N THR A 102 -9.32 5.52 1.36
CA THR A 102 -8.22 5.27 2.32
C THR A 102 -7.23 6.43 2.30
N VAL A 103 -6.77 6.84 3.47
CA VAL A 103 -5.76 7.90 3.65
C VAL A 103 -4.44 7.27 4.06
N PHE A 104 -3.42 7.40 3.22
CA PHE A 104 -2.07 6.97 3.53
C PHE A 104 -1.29 8.14 4.12
N VAL A 105 -0.94 8.06 5.40
CA VAL A 105 -0.01 9.00 6.05
C VAL A 105 1.36 8.36 6.06
N VAL A 106 2.29 8.93 5.30
CA VAL A 106 3.62 8.34 5.08
C VAL A 106 4.69 9.33 5.44
N VAL A 107 5.53 9.00 6.42
CA VAL A 107 6.60 9.88 6.89
C VAL A 107 7.94 9.15 6.84
N VAL A 108 8.58 9.22 5.68
CA VAL A 108 10.00 8.91 5.46
C VAL A 108 10.62 10.20 4.91
N ASP A 109 11.22 10.98 5.79
CA ASP A 109 11.49 12.39 5.53
C ASP A 109 12.90 12.83 5.95
N PRO A 110 13.92 12.43 5.19
CA PRO A 110 15.30 12.91 5.44
C PRO A 110 15.45 14.43 5.25
N GLY A 111 14.45 15.09 4.64
CA GLY A 111 14.40 16.54 4.42
C GLY A 111 13.53 17.30 5.43
N VAL A 112 13.19 16.71 6.60
CA VAL A 112 12.40 17.41 7.62
C VAL A 112 13.06 18.76 8.00
N GLY A 113 12.23 19.83 8.09
CA GLY A 113 12.73 21.19 8.38
C GLY A 113 13.41 21.91 7.21
N SER A 114 13.56 21.28 6.04
CA SER A 114 14.05 21.92 4.79
C SER A 114 12.89 22.57 4.02
N PRO A 115 13.16 23.28 2.89
CA PRO A 115 12.12 23.84 2.01
C PRO A 115 11.26 22.80 1.25
N ARG A 116 11.49 21.48 1.44
CA ARG A 116 10.63 20.45 0.81
C ARG A 116 9.17 20.66 1.21
N LYS A 117 8.26 20.49 0.28
CA LYS A 117 6.82 20.68 0.51
C LYS A 117 6.22 19.52 1.28
N ALA A 118 5.21 19.80 2.11
CA ALA A 118 4.29 18.82 2.67
C ALA A 118 3.04 18.84 1.80
N ILE A 119 2.52 17.67 1.40
CA ILE A 119 1.42 17.60 0.44
C ILE A 119 0.31 16.65 0.86
N VAL A 120 -0.91 16.97 0.39
CA VAL A 120 -2.01 16.03 0.23
C VAL A 120 -2.16 15.79 -1.26
N ALA A 121 -2.09 14.54 -1.68
CA ALA A 121 -2.35 14.12 -3.05
C ALA A 121 -3.52 13.14 -3.10
N LYS A 122 -4.26 13.10 -4.21
CA LYS A 122 -5.32 12.14 -4.48
C LYS A 122 -5.00 11.36 -5.74
N SER A 123 -5.02 10.02 -5.66
CA SER A 123 -4.86 9.19 -6.83
C SER A 123 -6.13 9.15 -7.69
N LYS A 124 -5.99 8.78 -8.97
CA LYS A 124 -7.16 8.55 -9.85
C LYS A 124 -8.00 7.35 -9.41
N LYS A 125 -7.51 6.51 -8.50
CA LYS A 125 -8.28 5.44 -7.84
C LYS A 125 -9.04 5.91 -6.60
N GLY A 126 -8.81 7.15 -6.16
CA GLY A 126 -9.52 7.79 -5.06
C GLY A 126 -8.91 7.58 -3.67
N GLU A 127 -7.68 7.06 -3.57
CA GLU A 127 -6.92 7.08 -2.31
C GLU A 127 -6.27 8.45 -2.09
N PHE A 128 -6.05 8.79 -0.82
CA PHE A 128 -5.35 10.01 -0.43
C PHE A 128 -3.98 9.70 0.15
N PHE A 129 -3.03 10.59 -0.11
CA PHE A 129 -1.65 10.49 0.35
C PHE A 129 -1.25 11.79 1.04
N VAL A 130 -0.85 11.68 2.31
CA VAL A 130 -0.38 12.81 3.13
C VAL A 130 1.08 12.52 3.49
N LEU A 131 2.00 13.25 2.85
CA LEU A 131 3.41 12.88 2.88
C LEU A 131 4.32 14.05 2.44
N PRO A 132 5.64 13.98 2.68
CA PRO A 132 6.61 14.92 2.11
C PRO A 132 6.74 14.71 0.59
N ASP A 133 6.79 15.79 -0.16
CA ASP A 133 7.07 15.79 -1.60
C ASP A 133 8.57 15.57 -1.82
N ASN A 134 9.00 14.32 -1.79
CA ASN A 134 10.39 13.89 -1.88
C ASN A 134 10.63 12.65 -2.75
N GLY A 135 9.61 12.22 -3.50
CA GLY A 135 9.69 11.05 -4.38
C GLY A 135 8.91 9.82 -3.88
N LEU A 136 8.34 9.85 -2.68
CA LEU A 136 7.54 8.72 -2.14
C LEU A 136 6.37 8.31 -3.03
N LEU A 137 5.77 9.25 -3.78
CA LEU A 137 4.65 8.95 -4.69
C LEU A 137 5.07 8.38 -6.04
N THR A 138 6.34 8.39 -6.41
CA THR A 138 6.81 8.07 -7.76
C THR A 138 6.21 6.78 -8.33
N LEU A 139 6.27 5.69 -7.59
CA LEU A 139 5.79 4.39 -8.06
C LEU A 139 4.26 4.31 -8.12
N VAL A 140 3.56 4.93 -7.17
CA VAL A 140 2.09 5.00 -7.17
C VAL A 140 1.60 5.89 -8.30
N GLU A 141 2.22 7.05 -8.53
CA GLU A 141 1.91 7.94 -9.64
C GLU A 141 2.05 7.22 -10.99
N GLN A 142 3.14 6.48 -11.19
CA GLN A 142 3.38 5.73 -12.45
C GLN A 142 2.31 4.67 -12.71
N ARG A 143 1.84 3.97 -11.68
CA ARG A 143 0.84 2.90 -11.84
C ARG A 143 -0.58 3.43 -11.92
N ASP A 144 -0.97 4.33 -11.00
CA ASP A 144 -2.35 4.69 -10.73
C ASP A 144 -2.72 6.09 -11.24
N GLY A 145 -1.71 6.94 -11.48
CA GLY A 145 -1.88 8.36 -11.78
C GLY A 145 -2.36 9.17 -10.56
N ILE A 146 -2.09 10.46 -10.59
CA ILE A 146 -2.52 11.43 -9.58
C ILE A 146 -3.63 12.30 -10.17
N GLU A 147 -4.73 12.49 -9.42
CA GLU A 147 -5.86 13.36 -9.79
C GLU A 147 -5.56 14.82 -9.48
N GLY A 148 -4.95 15.10 -8.32
CA GLY A 148 -4.60 16.44 -7.87
C GLY A 148 -3.69 16.43 -6.65
N VAL A 149 -3.06 17.55 -6.39
CA VAL A 149 -2.11 17.76 -5.27
C VAL A 149 -2.33 19.13 -4.66
N HIS A 150 -2.32 19.22 -3.34
CA HIS A 150 -2.34 20.47 -2.59
C HIS A 150 -1.17 20.52 -1.60
N GLU A 151 -0.50 21.64 -1.53
CA GLU A 151 0.52 21.90 -0.50
C GLU A 151 -0.16 22.12 0.85
N ILE A 152 0.31 21.48 1.91
CA ILE A 152 -0.22 21.67 3.26
C ILE A 152 0.40 22.95 3.83
N THR A 153 -0.36 24.03 3.80
CA THR A 153 0.04 25.35 4.31
C THR A 153 -0.98 25.96 5.25
N ASN A 154 -2.20 25.39 5.32
CA ASN A 154 -3.25 25.85 6.20
C ASN A 154 -2.94 25.54 7.67
N PRO A 155 -2.79 26.55 8.55
CA PRO A 155 -2.48 26.32 9.98
C PRO A 155 -3.54 25.50 10.72
N ASP A 156 -4.82 25.56 10.29
CA ASP A 156 -5.90 24.80 10.90
C ASP A 156 -5.78 23.29 10.63
N TRP A 157 -4.92 22.92 9.69
CA TRP A 157 -4.62 21.52 9.32
C TRP A 157 -3.32 21.00 9.98
N MET A 158 -2.74 21.77 10.89
CA MET A 158 -1.48 21.50 11.57
C MET A 158 -1.65 21.59 13.08
N ILE A 159 -0.67 21.12 13.87
CA ILE A 159 -0.66 21.32 15.31
C ILE A 159 -0.04 22.66 15.66
N GLY A 160 -0.90 23.58 16.10
CA GLY A 160 -0.49 24.88 16.65
C GLY A 160 0.18 25.80 15.63
N THR A 161 0.61 26.95 16.12
CA THR A 161 1.21 28.03 15.29
C THR A 161 2.72 27.96 15.21
N LYS A 162 3.37 27.16 16.07
CA LYS A 162 4.83 26.98 16.09
C LYS A 162 5.18 25.51 15.85
N LEU A 163 5.50 25.19 14.60
CA LEU A 163 5.90 23.86 14.18
C LEU A 163 7.32 23.53 14.66
N SER A 164 7.58 22.29 15.03
CA SER A 164 8.93 21.77 15.24
C SER A 164 9.68 21.69 13.90
N SER A 165 10.95 22.03 13.90
CA SER A 165 11.80 21.84 12.71
C SER A 165 12.23 20.38 12.49
N THR A 166 11.93 19.49 13.43
CA THR A 166 12.41 18.10 13.42
C THR A 166 11.30 17.06 13.55
N PHE A 167 10.02 17.45 13.68
CA PHE A 167 8.95 16.49 13.87
C PHE A 167 7.67 16.84 13.09
N HIS A 168 7.79 16.99 11.78
CA HIS A 168 6.67 17.26 10.89
C HIS A 168 5.67 16.07 10.81
N GLY A 169 6.10 14.84 11.17
CA GLY A 169 5.21 13.70 11.35
C GLY A 169 4.07 14.01 12.32
N ARG A 170 4.41 14.58 13.48
CA ARG A 170 3.47 15.01 14.51
C ARG A 170 2.72 16.28 14.11
N ASP A 171 3.44 17.30 13.61
CA ASP A 171 2.91 18.65 13.53
C ASP A 171 2.16 18.94 12.24
N ILE A 172 2.45 18.22 11.14
CA ILE A 172 1.88 18.46 9.81
C ILE A 172 1.16 17.23 9.28
N PHE A 173 1.84 16.07 9.15
CA PHE A 173 1.28 14.94 8.42
C PHE A 173 0.18 14.20 9.18
N SER A 174 0.33 14.03 10.49
CA SER A 174 -0.69 13.37 11.32
C SER A 174 -2.00 14.18 11.38
N PRO A 175 -1.99 15.48 11.69
CA PRO A 175 -3.21 16.26 11.72
C PRO A 175 -3.86 16.38 10.32
N ALA A 176 -3.09 16.65 9.26
CA ALA A 176 -3.64 16.71 7.91
C ALA A 176 -4.26 15.38 7.48
N GLY A 177 -3.63 14.25 7.80
CA GLY A 177 -4.20 12.92 7.54
C GLY A 177 -5.54 12.68 8.25
N ALA A 178 -5.66 13.14 9.50
CA ALA A 178 -6.89 13.02 10.27
C ALA A 178 -8.02 13.91 9.71
N HIS A 179 -7.73 15.13 9.25
CA HIS A 179 -8.70 16.00 8.58
C HIS A 179 -9.23 15.36 7.29
N VAL A 180 -8.33 14.82 6.45
CA VAL A 180 -8.74 14.07 5.24
C VAL A 180 -9.60 12.85 5.59
N ALA A 181 -9.19 12.05 6.58
CA ALA A 181 -9.91 10.85 7.00
C ALA A 181 -11.31 11.19 7.58
N ARG A 182 -11.46 12.35 8.23
CA ARG A 182 -12.74 12.86 8.72
C ARG A 182 -13.67 13.28 7.58
N GLY A 183 -13.18 13.31 6.33
CA GLY A 183 -13.97 13.66 5.14
C GLY A 183 -14.08 15.15 4.90
N GLU A 184 -13.20 15.96 5.46
CA GLU A 184 -13.08 17.36 5.13
C GLU A 184 -12.61 17.55 3.69
N ASP A 185 -12.96 18.68 3.12
CA ASP A 185 -12.54 19.06 1.78
C ASP A 185 -11.01 19.21 1.76
N TRP A 186 -10.34 18.22 1.20
CA TRP A 186 -8.88 18.11 1.18
C TRP A 186 -8.18 19.27 0.43
N THR A 187 -8.92 19.98 -0.44
CA THR A 187 -8.40 21.16 -1.14
C THR A 187 -8.15 22.33 -0.18
N LYS A 188 -8.76 22.30 1.01
CA LYS A 188 -8.53 23.30 2.06
C LYS A 188 -7.19 23.13 2.79
N ALA A 189 -6.44 22.07 2.54
CA ALA A 189 -5.09 21.91 3.10
C ALA A 189 -4.15 23.06 2.68
N GLY A 190 -4.38 23.64 1.50
CA GLY A 190 -3.64 24.79 0.98
C GLY A 190 -3.73 24.92 -0.54
N PRO A 191 -2.81 25.65 -1.19
CA PRO A 191 -2.87 25.90 -2.62
C PRO A 191 -2.67 24.62 -3.43
N GLU A 192 -3.35 24.56 -4.59
CA GLU A 192 -3.13 23.53 -5.59
C GLU A 192 -1.72 23.60 -6.18
N MET A 193 -1.16 22.44 -6.45
CA MET A 193 0.14 22.28 -7.11
C MET A 193 -0.02 21.55 -8.43
N PRO A 194 0.74 21.93 -9.48
CA PRO A 194 0.80 21.11 -10.70
C PRO A 194 1.35 19.71 -10.38
N VAL A 195 0.67 18.65 -10.86
CA VAL A 195 1.11 17.25 -10.66
C VAL A 195 2.52 17.05 -11.24
N GLU A 196 2.84 17.75 -12.33
CA GLU A 196 4.14 17.70 -13.00
C GLU A 196 5.28 18.22 -12.13
N SER A 197 4.97 19.06 -11.12
CA SER A 197 5.94 19.62 -10.18
C SER A 197 6.32 18.69 -9.03
N LEU A 198 5.66 17.54 -8.90
CA LEU A 198 6.00 16.54 -7.88
C LEU A 198 7.46 16.09 -8.03
N VAL A 199 8.13 15.96 -6.91
CA VAL A 199 9.47 15.36 -6.85
C VAL A 199 9.35 13.86 -7.17
N ARG A 200 10.22 13.38 -8.07
CA ARG A 200 10.27 11.98 -8.48
C ARG A 200 11.64 11.38 -8.22
N LEU A 201 11.63 10.10 -7.83
CA LEU A 201 12.88 9.32 -7.74
C LEU A 201 13.44 9.10 -9.14
N ASP A 202 14.75 9.26 -9.28
CA ASP A 202 15.49 8.80 -10.47
C ASP A 202 15.66 7.27 -10.38
N LEU A 203 14.71 6.55 -10.98
CA LEU A 203 14.68 5.09 -10.97
C LEU A 203 15.53 4.56 -12.11
N LYS A 204 16.58 3.84 -11.77
CA LYS A 204 17.36 3.11 -12.77
C LYS A 204 16.51 1.98 -13.36
N MET A 205 16.30 2.02 -14.67
CA MET A 205 15.56 0.98 -15.39
C MET A 205 16.50 -0.13 -15.85
N PRO A 206 16.05 -1.40 -15.84
CA PRO A 206 16.82 -2.50 -16.42
C PRO A 206 17.14 -2.24 -17.89
N ARG A 207 18.32 -2.67 -18.34
CA ARG A 207 18.75 -2.53 -19.73
C ARG A 207 18.87 -3.91 -20.37
N ILE A 208 18.07 -4.14 -21.40
CA ILE A 208 18.06 -5.38 -22.17
C ILE A 208 18.91 -5.17 -23.44
N ASN A 209 19.84 -6.07 -23.72
CA ASN A 209 20.65 -6.06 -24.92
C ASN A 209 20.84 -7.48 -25.47
N GLU A 210 21.64 -7.64 -26.54
CA GLU A 210 21.91 -8.94 -27.14
C GLU A 210 22.66 -9.91 -26.20
N GLY A 211 23.43 -9.40 -25.24
CA GLY A 211 24.18 -10.20 -24.26
C GLY A 211 23.33 -10.70 -23.10
N GLY A 212 22.31 -9.95 -22.71
CA GLY A 212 21.52 -10.24 -21.52
C GLY A 212 20.77 -9.04 -20.96
N ILE A 213 20.51 -9.06 -19.66
CA ILE A 213 19.87 -7.97 -18.91
C ILE A 213 20.82 -7.46 -17.83
N THR A 214 21.03 -6.15 -17.80
CA THR A 214 21.63 -5.45 -16.66
C THR A 214 20.52 -4.83 -15.82
N ALA A 215 20.49 -5.15 -14.54
CA ALA A 215 19.52 -4.70 -13.55
C ALA A 215 20.25 -4.32 -12.24
N GLU A 216 19.48 -4.01 -11.19
CA GLU A 216 20.02 -3.79 -9.85
C GLU A 216 19.21 -4.58 -8.81
N VAL A 217 19.90 -5.12 -7.83
CA VAL A 217 19.30 -5.46 -6.53
C VAL A 217 19.09 -4.13 -5.80
N ILE A 218 17.84 -3.79 -5.51
CA ILE A 218 17.47 -2.48 -4.96
C ILE A 218 17.16 -2.51 -3.47
N ALA A 219 16.91 -3.69 -2.90
CA ALA A 219 16.61 -3.86 -1.49
C ALA A 219 16.68 -5.32 -1.05
N THR A 220 16.61 -5.54 0.25
CA THR A 220 16.30 -6.83 0.86
C THR A 220 14.83 -6.87 1.27
N ASP A 221 14.22 -8.07 1.28
CA ASP A 221 12.81 -8.26 1.63
C ASP A 221 12.68 -8.74 3.09
N GLY A 222 12.20 -7.82 3.93
CA GLY A 222 11.87 -8.05 5.33
C GLY A 222 12.95 -8.78 6.14
N PRO A 223 12.54 -9.61 7.11
CA PRO A 223 13.47 -10.36 7.95
C PRO A 223 14.07 -11.58 7.26
N PHE A 224 13.62 -11.89 6.02
CA PHE A 224 14.06 -13.10 5.30
C PHE A 224 15.34 -12.89 4.50
N GLY A 225 15.77 -11.64 4.27
CA GLY A 225 16.99 -11.33 3.54
C GLY A 225 16.97 -11.76 2.07
N ASN A 226 15.78 -11.92 1.45
CA ASN A 226 15.69 -12.14 0.02
C ASN A 226 16.07 -10.85 -0.72
N LEU A 227 16.74 -10.99 -1.86
CA LEU A 227 17.12 -9.84 -2.67
C LEU A 227 16.00 -9.47 -3.64
N VAL A 228 15.56 -8.22 -3.56
CA VAL A 228 14.54 -7.64 -4.46
C VAL A 228 15.24 -6.84 -5.55
N THR A 229 14.89 -7.14 -6.81
CA THR A 229 15.47 -6.42 -7.95
C THR A 229 14.52 -5.40 -8.54
N ASN A 230 15.04 -4.50 -9.38
CA ASN A 230 14.24 -3.63 -10.23
C ASN A 230 13.79 -4.33 -11.54
N LEU A 231 14.15 -5.61 -11.75
CA LEU A 231 13.83 -6.39 -12.93
C LEU A 231 12.45 -7.02 -12.84
N ASP A 232 11.60 -6.77 -13.84
CA ASP A 232 10.33 -7.45 -14.00
C ASP A 232 10.52 -8.91 -14.40
N GLY A 233 9.71 -9.81 -13.84
CA GLY A 233 9.78 -11.23 -14.13
C GLY A 233 9.49 -11.57 -15.60
N GLU A 234 8.59 -10.80 -16.27
CA GLU A 234 8.32 -10.98 -17.69
C GLU A 234 9.52 -10.61 -18.55
N ASP A 235 10.27 -9.57 -18.18
CA ASP A 235 11.50 -9.18 -18.88
C ASP A 235 12.61 -10.22 -18.68
N PHE A 236 12.72 -10.78 -17.48
CA PHE A 236 13.62 -11.91 -17.24
C PHE A 236 13.29 -13.11 -18.13
N LEU A 237 12.01 -13.47 -18.29
CA LEU A 237 11.59 -14.60 -19.13
C LEU A 237 11.94 -14.40 -20.62
N LYS A 238 12.09 -13.17 -21.11
CA LYS A 238 12.56 -12.86 -22.48
C LYS A 238 14.02 -13.26 -22.73
N LEU A 239 14.78 -13.58 -21.68
CA LEU A 239 16.12 -14.16 -21.81
C LEU A 239 16.12 -15.61 -22.28
N GLY A 240 14.96 -16.30 -22.24
CA GLY A 240 14.78 -17.67 -22.71
C GLY A 240 14.96 -18.76 -21.63
N TYR A 241 15.14 -18.40 -20.38
CA TYR A 241 15.22 -19.37 -19.29
C TYR A 241 13.87 -19.98 -18.94
N GLN A 242 13.89 -21.25 -18.57
CA GLN A 242 12.73 -22.01 -18.10
C GLN A 242 12.92 -22.44 -16.64
N ARG A 243 11.84 -22.64 -15.93
CA ARG A 243 11.88 -23.19 -14.57
C ARG A 243 12.58 -24.55 -14.54
N GLY A 244 13.39 -24.77 -13.51
CA GLY A 244 14.21 -25.95 -13.35
C GLY A 244 15.62 -25.82 -13.94
N GLN A 245 15.89 -24.81 -14.76
CA GLN A 245 17.23 -24.56 -15.31
C GLN A 245 18.11 -23.78 -14.33
N GLU A 246 19.41 -24.02 -14.43
CA GLU A 246 20.43 -23.16 -13.82
C GLU A 246 20.60 -21.89 -14.65
N VAL A 247 20.67 -20.77 -13.97
CA VAL A 247 20.87 -19.44 -14.54
C VAL A 247 22.17 -18.89 -13.99
N SER A 248 23.07 -18.45 -14.88
CA SER A 248 24.20 -17.64 -14.47
C SER A 248 23.71 -16.25 -14.11
N VAL A 249 24.02 -15.78 -12.90
CA VAL A 249 23.80 -14.42 -12.43
C VAL A 249 25.12 -13.83 -11.98
N ILE A 250 25.40 -12.60 -12.36
CA ILE A 250 26.60 -11.88 -11.94
C ILE A 250 26.15 -10.75 -11.02
N LEU A 251 26.51 -10.87 -9.74
CA LEU A 251 26.28 -9.87 -8.69
C LEU A 251 27.62 -9.19 -8.38
N ASP A 252 27.72 -7.90 -8.69
CA ASP A 252 28.90 -7.06 -8.40
C ASP A 252 30.24 -7.71 -8.79
N GLU A 253 30.31 -8.34 -9.97
CA GLU A 253 31.45 -9.07 -10.52
C GLU A 253 31.57 -10.55 -10.12
N GLU A 254 30.83 -11.05 -9.13
CA GLU A 254 30.80 -12.47 -8.77
C GLU A 254 29.76 -13.25 -9.58
N GLU A 255 30.23 -14.27 -10.31
CA GLU A 255 29.35 -15.17 -11.06
C GLU A 255 28.86 -16.31 -10.17
N MET A 256 27.54 -16.50 -10.16
CA MET A 256 26.88 -17.58 -9.46
C MET A 256 25.96 -18.34 -10.43
N ARG A 257 25.88 -19.67 -10.27
CA ARG A 257 24.88 -20.51 -10.96
C ARG A 257 23.80 -20.90 -9.98
N ILE A 258 22.58 -20.45 -10.23
CA ILE A 258 21.46 -20.61 -9.30
C ILE A 258 20.25 -21.12 -10.06
N LYS A 259 19.52 -22.06 -9.48
CA LYS A 259 18.35 -22.67 -10.12
C LYS A 259 17.17 -21.72 -10.13
N PHE A 260 16.56 -21.50 -11.31
CA PHE A 260 15.31 -20.78 -11.45
C PHE A 260 14.13 -21.72 -11.19
N VAL A 261 13.33 -21.45 -10.18
CA VAL A 261 12.29 -22.34 -9.69
C VAL A 261 10.94 -21.63 -9.51
N HIS A 262 9.91 -22.36 -9.13
CA HIS A 262 8.60 -21.80 -8.88
C HIS A 262 8.44 -21.31 -7.43
N THR A 263 8.99 -22.07 -6.48
CA THR A 263 8.84 -21.78 -5.04
C THR A 263 10.09 -22.22 -4.27
N PHE A 264 10.19 -21.78 -3.02
CA PHE A 264 11.32 -22.08 -2.11
C PHE A 264 11.56 -23.58 -1.93
N SER A 265 10.50 -24.37 -1.80
CA SER A 265 10.59 -25.81 -1.57
C SER A 265 11.13 -26.63 -2.77
N ASP A 266 11.35 -26.00 -3.92
CA ASP A 266 11.89 -26.69 -5.11
C ASP A 266 13.41 -26.88 -5.02
N VAL A 267 14.04 -26.32 -3.99
CA VAL A 267 15.45 -26.55 -3.65
C VAL A 267 15.60 -26.99 -2.20
N PRO A 268 16.67 -27.71 -1.82
CA PRO A 268 16.93 -28.08 -0.43
C PRO A 268 17.01 -26.86 0.51
N VAL A 269 16.79 -27.07 1.80
CA VAL A 269 16.99 -26.05 2.83
C VAL A 269 18.45 -25.57 2.81
N GLY A 270 18.65 -24.26 2.86
CA GLY A 270 19.96 -23.61 2.80
C GLY A 270 20.49 -23.38 1.38
N GLU A 271 19.82 -23.89 0.34
CA GLU A 271 20.24 -23.68 -1.05
C GLU A 271 19.65 -22.40 -1.65
N PRO A 272 20.41 -21.70 -2.52
CA PRO A 272 19.91 -20.50 -3.21
C PRO A 272 18.93 -20.85 -4.32
N LEU A 273 18.04 -19.91 -4.61
CA LEU A 273 17.07 -20.01 -5.70
C LEU A 273 16.80 -18.65 -6.33
N LEU A 274 16.42 -18.69 -7.61
CA LEU A 274 15.87 -17.58 -8.35
C LEU A 274 14.39 -17.83 -8.56
N TYR A 275 13.56 -16.78 -8.42
CA TYR A 275 12.12 -16.91 -8.58
C TYR A 275 11.51 -15.58 -9.04
N ILE A 276 10.25 -15.62 -9.44
CA ILE A 276 9.42 -14.42 -9.62
C ILE A 276 8.56 -14.28 -8.37
N ASP A 277 8.73 -13.18 -7.67
CA ASP A 277 8.05 -12.92 -6.41
C ASP A 277 6.53 -12.66 -6.61
N SER A 278 5.79 -12.51 -5.50
CA SER A 278 4.35 -12.24 -5.51
C SER A 278 3.96 -10.89 -6.09
N ARG A 279 4.93 -10.01 -6.38
CA ARG A 279 4.76 -8.71 -7.03
C ARG A 279 5.18 -8.72 -8.49
N GLY A 280 5.51 -9.91 -9.04
CA GLY A 280 5.93 -10.09 -10.42
C GLY A 280 7.38 -9.74 -10.71
N ARG A 281 8.23 -9.53 -9.70
CA ARG A 281 9.64 -9.16 -9.88
C ARG A 281 10.55 -10.37 -9.80
N PHE A 282 11.62 -10.35 -10.58
CA PHE A 282 12.71 -11.29 -10.42
C PHE A 282 13.42 -11.07 -9.09
N ALA A 283 13.65 -12.14 -8.34
CA ALA A 283 14.21 -12.10 -7.00
C ALA A 283 15.15 -13.28 -6.73
N LEU A 284 16.04 -13.12 -5.75
CA LEU A 284 16.97 -14.14 -5.30
C LEU A 284 16.72 -14.42 -3.82
N ALA A 285 16.74 -15.70 -3.44
CA ALA A 285 16.50 -16.12 -2.07
C ALA A 285 17.34 -17.35 -1.69
N VAL A 286 17.34 -17.67 -0.40
CA VAL A 286 17.80 -18.95 0.15
C VAL A 286 16.63 -19.65 0.80
N ASN A 287 16.43 -20.92 0.50
CA ASN A 287 15.36 -21.68 1.15
C ASN A 287 15.61 -21.78 2.66
N GLN A 288 14.70 -21.19 3.47
CA GLN A 288 14.80 -21.08 4.94
C GLN A 288 16.11 -20.40 5.42
N GLY A 289 16.62 -19.43 4.67
CA GLY A 289 17.80 -18.66 5.01
C GLY A 289 17.79 -17.26 4.40
N SER A 290 18.77 -16.45 4.76
CA SER A 290 18.97 -15.10 4.22
C SER A 290 19.98 -15.13 3.09
N PHE A 291 19.59 -14.70 1.89
CA PHE A 291 20.52 -14.58 0.78
C PHE A 291 21.52 -13.44 1.03
N ALA A 292 21.02 -12.31 1.54
CA ALA A 292 21.84 -11.15 1.85
C ALA A 292 22.95 -11.46 2.85
N GLU A 293 22.64 -12.21 3.93
CA GLU A 293 23.63 -12.61 4.92
C GLU A 293 24.60 -13.68 4.40
N LYS A 294 24.06 -14.70 3.70
CA LYS A 294 24.86 -15.83 3.21
C LYS A 294 25.94 -15.40 2.22
N TYR A 295 25.63 -14.39 1.39
CA TYR A 295 26.51 -13.91 0.33
C TYR A 295 27.03 -12.49 0.57
N GLU A 296 26.82 -11.94 1.78
CA GLU A 296 27.29 -10.61 2.21
C GLU A 296 26.86 -9.48 1.25
N ILE A 297 25.62 -9.55 0.73
CA ILE A 297 25.08 -8.58 -0.23
C ILE A 297 24.34 -7.47 0.49
N GLU A 298 24.79 -6.22 0.29
CA GLU A 298 24.12 -5.02 0.77
C GLU A 298 23.66 -4.15 -0.41
N PRO A 299 22.32 -4.04 -0.67
CA PRO A 299 21.80 -3.21 -1.75
C PRO A 299 22.12 -1.70 -1.57
N PRO A 300 22.34 -0.96 -2.69
CA PRO A 300 22.15 -1.37 -4.07
C PRO A 300 23.35 -2.10 -4.68
N VAL A 301 23.09 -3.19 -5.45
CA VAL A 301 24.13 -4.00 -6.10
C VAL A 301 23.75 -4.22 -7.57
N LYS A 302 24.75 -4.12 -8.46
CA LYS A 302 24.56 -4.37 -9.89
C LYS A 302 24.33 -5.86 -10.15
N LEU A 303 23.33 -6.16 -10.97
CA LEU A 303 22.98 -7.50 -11.41
C LEU A 303 23.08 -7.60 -12.94
N PHE A 304 23.78 -8.62 -13.44
CA PHE A 304 23.72 -8.97 -14.86
C PHE A 304 23.31 -10.44 -15.02
N ILE A 305 22.43 -10.69 -15.98
CA ILE A 305 21.94 -12.03 -16.33
C ILE A 305 22.13 -12.23 -17.84
N PRO A 306 22.97 -13.17 -18.29
CA PRO A 306 23.18 -13.46 -19.71
C PRO A 306 21.91 -14.10 -20.31
N ARG A 307 21.82 -14.15 -21.63
CA ARG A 307 20.78 -14.94 -22.32
C ARG A 307 21.02 -16.42 -22.18
N ALA A 308 19.95 -17.20 -22.15
CA ALA A 308 20.02 -18.65 -22.17
C ALA A 308 20.74 -19.16 -23.46
N GLY A 309 21.66 -20.09 -23.32
CA GLY A 309 22.36 -20.72 -24.46
C GLY A 309 23.51 -19.90 -25.06
N LYS A 310 23.98 -18.87 -24.37
CA LYS A 310 25.23 -18.16 -24.71
C LYS A 310 26.35 -18.50 -23.74
#